data_9db90d2453506ebcc5aa6ffb87624bde
#
_entry.id   9db90d2453506ebcc5aa6ffb87624bde
#
_cell.length_a   1.000
_cell.length_b   1.000
_cell.length_c   1.000
_cell.angle_alpha   90.00
_cell.angle_beta   90.00
_cell.angle_gamma   90.00
#
_symmetry.space_group_name_H-M   'P 1'
#
loop_
_entity.id
_entity.type
_entity.pdbx_description
1 polymer ?
#
loop_
_entity_poly.entity_id
_entity_poly.type
_entity_poly.pdbx_seq_one_letter_code
_entity_poly.pdbx_strand_id
1 'polypeptide(L)'
;MADLEELENAQGTDANSAPAAESSPQEETVAAVEAAVEAPVEEPVEAPAEPAEEVVPVSIVDEVLARIADEEAPAPPTEPETEEISASTGGSRAILVRLRPTGPWRIGPDSGDRDRVDRVYHSDSLFSAVCGAMLRMGWLDEWLAATATALGAPAVRFSSCFPFHANTLYVIPPRHLWPPAAGSSKVRWKGATFVPTSVVEALLAGETPREDGWLIDNECLVPVGAGGGLFRASVRSGAAVDRDGVGVAAHSAACLEFTPQSGLWFVISFASDGAREQWSERVKAAVRLLADSGFGGKRSQGWGHAEAPEFVEGSLPNLVLKKRAQDGEMAHWLLSSYHPADGDGVDWNRGNYAIATRRGRVESSAGWGEMKKPARMITEGSVVVSAAAPQGSAANVAPENFAHPVYRAGFAVSIPVPLAPKGKAS
;
A
#
# COMPACT_ATOMS: atom_id res chain seq x y z
N MET A 1 -15.01 57.18 -6.49
CA MET A 1 -14.63 58.30 -5.59
C MET A 1 -13.57 57.70 -4.71
N ALA A 2 -12.41 57.97 -5.14
CA ALA A 2 -11.30 58.77 -4.59
C ALA A 2 -10.49 57.90 -3.62
N ASP A 3 -9.33 57.50 -3.99
CA ASP A 3 -8.00 58.16 -4.09
C ASP A 3 -7.24 58.10 -2.78
N LEU A 4 -6.03 57.61 -2.93
CA LEU A 4 -4.72 58.11 -2.49
C LEU A 4 -3.78 56.90 -2.45
N GLU A 5 -2.94 56.62 -3.37
CA GLU A 5 -1.69 57.19 -3.91
C GLU A 5 -0.71 57.73 -2.82
N GLU A 6 0.51 57.20 -3.00
CA GLU A 6 1.83 57.75 -2.70
C GLU A 6 2.34 57.80 -1.24
N LEU A 7 3.47 57.14 -1.10
CA LEU A 7 4.71 57.79 -0.69
C LEU A 7 5.95 56.94 -1.01
N GLU A 8 6.72 57.47 -1.96
CA GLU A 8 8.07 57.06 -2.37
C GLU A 8 9.15 57.47 -1.34
N ASN A 9 10.27 56.74 -1.49
CA ASN A 9 11.66 57.24 -1.38
C ASN A 9 12.31 57.61 -0.03
N ALA A 10 13.41 56.89 0.22
CA ALA A 10 14.77 57.44 0.46
C ALA A 10 15.79 56.32 0.57
N GLN A 11 16.59 56.04 -0.36
CA GLN A 11 18.02 56.32 -0.62
C GLN A 11 18.95 56.27 0.60
N GLY A 12 20.00 55.47 0.51
CA GLY A 12 21.17 55.46 1.34
C GLY A 12 22.27 54.52 0.85
N THR A 13 23.04 55.01 -0.10
CA THR A 13 24.33 54.51 -0.58
C THR A 13 25.33 54.39 0.59
N ASP A 14 26.19 53.34 0.60
CA ASP A 14 27.64 53.57 0.55
C ASP A 14 28.41 52.30 0.22
N ALA A 15 29.40 52.51 -0.64
CA ALA A 15 30.41 51.62 -1.15
C ALA A 15 31.54 51.45 -0.16
N ASN A 16 32.20 50.27 -0.14
CA ASN A 16 33.64 50.23 -0.17
C ASN A 16 34.27 48.86 -0.56
N SER A 17 34.90 48.85 -1.71
CA SER A 17 36.24 48.36 -2.14
C SER A 17 36.76 47.01 -1.61
N ALA A 18 37.08 46.20 -2.60
CA ALA A 18 38.06 45.11 -2.54
C ALA A 18 39.50 45.62 -2.29
N PRO A 19 40.47 44.76 -2.00
CA PRO A 19 41.24 44.24 -3.10
C PRO A 19 41.66 42.74 -3.05
N ALA A 20 42.01 42.28 -4.22
CA ALA A 20 42.59 41.00 -4.56
C ALA A 20 43.97 40.76 -3.92
N ALA A 21 44.29 39.47 -3.69
CA ALA A 21 45.68 39.01 -3.67
C ALA A 21 45.74 37.59 -4.31
N GLU A 22 46.36 37.56 -5.44
CA GLU A 22 46.88 36.38 -6.15
C GLU A 22 47.91 35.62 -5.29
N SER A 23 47.91 34.29 -5.38
CA SER A 23 49.17 33.53 -5.40
C SER A 23 48.94 32.16 -6.06
N SER A 24 49.51 31.97 -7.20
CA SER A 24 49.71 30.73 -7.94
C SER A 24 50.95 29.97 -7.41
N PRO A 25 51.38 28.84 -8.01
CA PRO A 25 51.40 27.54 -7.40
C PRO A 25 52.83 27.08 -7.09
N GLN A 26 52.99 26.10 -6.24
CA GLN A 26 54.25 25.35 -6.16
C GLN A 26 54.03 23.91 -6.61
N GLU A 27 54.67 23.60 -7.73
CA GLU A 27 55.04 22.26 -8.18
C GLU A 27 55.99 21.63 -7.16
N GLU A 28 55.67 20.47 -6.66
CA GLU A 28 56.63 19.53 -6.09
C GLU A 28 56.61 18.25 -6.91
N THR A 29 57.66 18.13 -7.71
CA THR A 29 58.17 16.93 -8.36
C THR A 29 58.63 15.94 -7.30
N VAL A 30 58.06 14.75 -7.26
CA VAL A 30 58.63 13.60 -6.56
C VAL A 30 58.90 12.49 -7.57
N ALA A 31 60.13 12.08 -7.58
CA ALA A 31 60.78 11.18 -8.49
C ALA A 31 60.20 9.77 -8.55
N ALA A 32 60.17 9.22 -9.76
CA ALA A 32 59.97 7.82 -10.07
C ALA A 32 61.01 6.93 -9.38
N VAL A 33 60.54 5.87 -8.73
CA VAL A 33 61.38 4.69 -8.43
C VAL A 33 60.74 3.54 -9.19
N GLU A 34 61.38 3.19 -10.31
CA GLU A 34 61.18 1.93 -10.99
C GLU A 34 61.69 0.78 -10.10
N ALA A 35 60.77 -0.11 -9.71
CA ALA A 35 61.13 -1.44 -9.25
C ALA A 35 60.53 -2.44 -10.23
N ALA A 36 61.37 -3.02 -11.06
CA ALA A 36 61.08 -4.16 -11.90
C ALA A 36 60.73 -5.35 -11.00
N VAL A 37 59.52 -5.87 -11.15
CA VAL A 37 59.12 -7.17 -10.61
C VAL A 37 58.90 -8.09 -11.81
N GLU A 38 59.76 -9.10 -11.91
CA GLU A 38 59.69 -10.19 -12.88
C GLU A 38 58.35 -10.91 -12.75
N ALA A 39 57.66 -11.11 -13.88
CA ALA A 39 56.46 -11.91 -13.98
C ALA A 39 56.82 -13.41 -13.86
N PRO A 40 56.06 -14.19 -13.08
CA PRO A 40 56.18 -15.64 -13.10
C PRO A 40 55.54 -16.21 -14.37
N VAL A 41 56.26 -17.13 -14.99
CA VAL A 41 55.86 -17.93 -16.14
C VAL A 41 54.69 -18.81 -15.72
N GLU A 42 53.51 -18.63 -16.33
CA GLU A 42 52.38 -19.55 -16.17
C GLU A 42 52.65 -20.85 -16.95
N GLU A 43 52.67 -21.96 -16.22
CA GLU A 43 52.50 -23.29 -16.81
C GLU A 43 51.05 -23.48 -17.27
N PRO A 44 50.76 -24.18 -18.37
CA PRO A 44 49.41 -24.41 -18.85
C PRO A 44 48.65 -25.35 -17.91
N VAL A 45 47.60 -24.81 -17.28
CA VAL A 45 46.62 -25.60 -16.50
C VAL A 45 45.75 -26.39 -17.47
N GLU A 46 45.81 -27.72 -17.40
CA GLU A 46 44.89 -28.63 -18.07
C GLU A 46 43.45 -28.34 -17.66
N ALA A 47 42.57 -28.23 -18.65
CA ALA A 47 41.12 -28.07 -18.43
C ALA A 47 40.57 -29.28 -17.66
N PRO A 48 39.72 -29.07 -16.65
CA PRO A 48 39.04 -30.17 -15.97
C PRO A 48 38.04 -30.83 -16.94
N ALA A 49 38.09 -32.16 -17.00
CA ALA A 49 37.17 -33.02 -17.73
C ALA A 49 35.72 -32.76 -17.26
N GLU A 50 34.79 -32.68 -18.21
CA GLU A 50 33.36 -32.61 -17.95
C GLU A 50 32.97 -33.85 -17.09
N PRO A 51 32.12 -33.64 -16.02
CA PRO A 51 31.57 -34.76 -15.31
C PRO A 51 30.59 -35.53 -16.21
N ALA A 52 30.79 -36.82 -16.33
CA ALA A 52 29.87 -37.73 -16.99
C ALA A 52 28.45 -37.59 -16.43
N GLU A 53 27.48 -37.46 -17.30
CA GLU A 53 26.03 -37.52 -16.95
C GLU A 53 25.75 -38.89 -16.29
N GLU A 54 25.46 -38.83 -15.00
CA GLU A 54 24.99 -39.98 -14.22
C GLU A 54 23.51 -40.22 -14.62
N VAL A 55 23.30 -41.19 -15.46
CA VAL A 55 21.96 -41.66 -15.84
C VAL A 55 21.32 -42.31 -14.63
N VAL A 56 20.42 -41.55 -13.95
CA VAL A 56 19.62 -42.06 -12.84
C VAL A 56 18.64 -43.11 -13.39
N PRO A 57 18.63 -44.36 -12.90
CA PRO A 57 17.76 -45.38 -13.41
C PRO A 57 16.29 -45.06 -13.14
N VAL A 58 15.43 -45.23 -14.11
CA VAL A 58 13.97 -44.92 -14.17
C VAL A 58 13.18 -45.62 -13.05
N SER A 59 13.74 -46.57 -12.36
CA SER A 59 13.15 -47.34 -11.27
C SER A 59 12.85 -46.56 -10.00
N ILE A 60 13.51 -45.45 -9.74
CA ILE A 60 13.29 -44.67 -8.47
C ILE A 60 12.01 -43.82 -8.55
N VAL A 61 11.62 -43.39 -9.73
CA VAL A 61 10.42 -42.54 -9.92
C VAL A 61 9.15 -43.38 -9.69
N ASP A 62 9.13 -44.63 -10.15
CA ASP A 62 7.99 -45.53 -9.96
C ASP A 62 7.81 -45.96 -8.49
N GLU A 63 8.93 -46.12 -7.75
CA GLU A 63 8.90 -46.47 -6.33
C GLU A 63 8.43 -45.27 -5.45
N VAL A 64 8.73 -44.04 -5.84
CA VAL A 64 8.26 -42.83 -5.14
C VAL A 64 6.76 -42.59 -5.40
N LEU A 65 6.30 -42.84 -6.63
CA LEU A 65 4.89 -42.74 -6.99
C LEU A 65 4.02 -43.81 -6.31
N ALA A 66 4.53 -45.03 -6.16
CA ALA A 66 3.83 -46.09 -5.46
C ALA A 66 3.72 -45.79 -3.93
N ARG A 67 4.71 -45.14 -3.34
CA ARG A 67 4.68 -44.75 -1.90
C ARG A 67 3.68 -43.63 -1.61
N ILE A 68 3.43 -42.74 -2.59
CA ILE A 68 2.46 -41.66 -2.44
C ILE A 68 1.01 -42.18 -2.59
N ALA A 69 0.82 -43.31 -3.25
CA ALA A 69 -0.50 -43.91 -3.45
C ALA A 69 -1.00 -44.74 -2.23
N ASP A 70 -0.10 -45.16 -1.33
CA ASP A 70 -0.43 -46.01 -0.16
C ASP A 70 -0.56 -45.22 1.17
N GLU A 71 -0.38 -43.89 1.15
CA GLU A 71 -0.60 -43.04 2.32
C GLU A 71 -2.10 -42.72 2.43
N GLU A 72 -2.78 -43.52 3.23
CA GLU A 72 -4.20 -43.38 3.56
C GLU A 72 -4.46 -41.96 4.06
N ALA A 73 -5.25 -41.18 3.31
CA ALA A 73 -5.59 -39.80 3.67
C ALA A 73 -6.18 -39.73 5.08
N PRO A 74 -5.70 -38.87 5.98
CA PRO A 74 -6.30 -38.70 7.29
C PRO A 74 -7.77 -38.31 7.13
N ALA A 75 -8.63 -38.93 7.92
CA ALA A 75 -10.05 -38.65 7.94
C ALA A 75 -10.31 -37.14 8.08
N PRO A 76 -11.25 -36.57 7.31
CA PRO A 76 -11.54 -35.16 7.40
C PRO A 76 -11.93 -34.80 8.85
N PRO A 77 -11.41 -33.67 9.41
CA PRO A 77 -11.82 -33.23 10.72
C PRO A 77 -13.34 -32.97 10.68
N THR A 78 -14.03 -33.49 11.68
CA THR A 78 -15.46 -33.28 11.90
C THR A 78 -15.74 -31.78 11.81
N GLU A 79 -16.54 -31.39 10.82
CA GLU A 79 -16.99 -30.01 10.65
C GLU A 79 -17.66 -29.55 11.95
N PRO A 80 -17.28 -28.39 12.53
CA PRO A 80 -18.10 -27.78 13.56
C PRO A 80 -19.45 -27.44 12.94
N GLU A 81 -20.51 -27.86 13.60
CA GLU A 81 -21.92 -27.56 13.24
C GLU A 81 -22.02 -26.09 12.84
N THR A 82 -22.28 -25.86 11.55
CA THR A 82 -22.56 -24.54 11.00
C THR A 82 -23.93 -24.15 11.54
N GLU A 83 -23.98 -23.33 12.60
CA GLU A 83 -25.19 -22.59 12.90
C GLU A 83 -25.54 -21.80 11.63
N GLU A 84 -26.63 -22.18 11.01
CA GLU A 84 -27.29 -21.43 9.94
C GLU A 84 -27.61 -20.03 10.44
N ILE A 85 -26.68 -19.10 10.27
CA ILE A 85 -26.95 -17.68 10.46
C ILE A 85 -27.89 -17.29 9.32
N SER A 86 -29.15 -17.21 9.69
CA SER A 86 -30.27 -16.72 8.91
C SER A 86 -29.86 -15.59 7.97
N ALA A 87 -30.04 -15.81 6.67
CA ALA A 87 -29.85 -14.84 5.62
C ALA A 87 -30.80 -13.66 5.82
N SER A 88 -30.31 -12.55 6.37
CA SER A 88 -31.01 -11.27 6.30
C SER A 88 -30.03 -10.12 6.17
N THR A 89 -30.27 -9.33 5.15
CA THR A 89 -29.71 -8.04 4.77
C THR A 89 -28.43 -8.08 3.93
N GLY A 90 -28.62 -7.81 2.63
CA GLY A 90 -27.63 -7.77 1.57
C GLY A 90 -26.44 -6.86 1.79
N GLY A 91 -25.43 -7.36 2.47
CA GLY A 91 -24.10 -6.79 2.41
C GLY A 91 -23.41 -7.27 1.12
N SER A 92 -22.74 -6.36 0.43
CA SER A 92 -21.94 -6.71 -0.75
C SER A 92 -20.98 -7.84 -0.42
N ARG A 93 -20.99 -8.91 -1.24
CA ARG A 93 -20.03 -10.01 -1.11
C ARG A 93 -18.63 -9.50 -1.35
N ALA A 94 -17.72 -9.86 -0.48
CA ALA A 94 -16.37 -9.35 -0.48
C ALA A 94 -15.39 -10.46 -0.08
N ILE A 95 -14.10 -10.22 -0.33
CA ILE A 95 -13.00 -11.09 0.10
C ILE A 95 -12.04 -10.23 0.91
N LEU A 96 -11.76 -10.62 2.14
CA LEU A 96 -10.66 -10.09 2.91
C LEU A 96 -9.40 -10.88 2.58
N VAL A 97 -8.35 -10.14 2.24
CA VAL A 97 -7.03 -10.71 1.91
C VAL A 97 -6.05 -10.36 3.02
N ARG A 98 -5.25 -11.32 3.45
CA ARG A 98 -4.11 -11.08 4.35
C ARG A 98 -2.82 -11.46 3.64
N LEU A 99 -1.82 -10.60 3.76
CA LEU A 99 -0.48 -10.77 3.21
C LEU A 99 0.53 -10.72 4.35
N ARG A 100 1.34 -11.77 4.49
CA ARG A 100 2.47 -11.79 5.43
C ARG A 100 3.75 -11.50 4.67
N PRO A 101 4.35 -10.30 4.84
CA PRO A 101 5.59 -9.95 4.19
C PRO A 101 6.73 -10.88 4.59
N THR A 102 7.50 -11.37 3.60
CA THR A 102 8.68 -12.22 3.83
C THR A 102 9.97 -11.42 3.90
N GLY A 103 9.90 -10.10 3.64
CA GLY A 103 11.04 -9.21 3.64
C GLY A 103 10.64 -7.74 3.76
N PRO A 104 11.57 -6.82 3.53
CA PRO A 104 11.30 -5.39 3.57
C PRO A 104 10.22 -4.99 2.56
N TRP A 105 9.38 -4.04 2.94
CA TRP A 105 8.36 -3.50 2.07
C TRP A 105 8.54 -1.99 1.89
N ARG A 106 8.63 -1.53 0.65
CA ARG A 106 8.70 -0.10 0.36
C ARG A 106 7.41 0.39 -0.25
N ILE A 107 6.74 1.26 0.49
CA ILE A 107 5.65 2.08 -0.02
C ILE A 107 6.26 3.47 -0.25
N GLY A 108 6.43 3.83 -1.52
CA GLY A 108 7.03 5.12 -1.86
C GLY A 108 6.05 6.27 -1.56
N PRO A 109 6.49 7.34 -0.87
CA PRO A 109 5.66 8.52 -0.71
C PRO A 109 5.47 9.23 -2.06
N ASP A 110 4.38 10.00 -2.19
CA ASP A 110 4.08 10.78 -3.39
C ASP A 110 5.16 11.83 -3.73
N SER A 111 5.96 12.24 -2.74
CA SER A 111 7.13 13.12 -2.93
C SER A 111 8.26 12.46 -3.72
N GLY A 112 8.30 11.12 -3.79
CA GLY A 112 9.40 10.36 -4.37
C GLY A 112 10.64 10.26 -3.50
N ASP A 113 10.59 10.75 -2.26
CA ASP A 113 11.68 10.71 -1.28
C ASP A 113 12.13 9.27 -1.01
N ARG A 114 13.45 9.02 -1.07
CA ARG A 114 13.99 7.69 -0.85
C ARG A 114 14.12 7.34 0.63
N ASP A 115 14.36 8.34 1.47
CA ASP A 115 14.59 8.17 2.91
C ASP A 115 13.28 8.19 3.72
N ARG A 116 12.15 8.33 3.04
CA ARG A 116 10.82 8.26 3.63
C ARG A 116 10.03 7.08 3.05
N VAL A 117 9.17 6.51 3.87
CA VAL A 117 8.24 5.44 3.49
C VAL A 117 6.84 5.82 3.95
N ASP A 118 5.87 5.61 3.09
CA ASP A 118 4.46 5.69 3.45
C ASP A 118 4.06 4.40 4.22
N ARG A 119 3.05 4.50 5.05
CA ARG A 119 2.56 3.37 5.86
C ARG A 119 1.29 2.74 5.30
N VAL A 120 0.64 3.44 4.38
CA VAL A 120 -0.56 2.96 3.68
C VAL A 120 -0.19 2.61 2.25
N TYR A 121 -0.42 1.38 1.85
CA TYR A 121 -0.42 1.04 0.43
C TYR A 121 -1.81 1.32 -0.12
N HIS A 122 -1.97 2.49 -0.71
CA HIS A 122 -3.25 3.03 -1.12
C HIS A 122 -3.93 2.19 -2.21
N SER A 123 -5.25 2.17 -2.22
CA SER A 123 -6.06 1.40 -3.15
C SER A 123 -5.79 1.70 -4.62
N ASP A 124 -5.46 2.95 -4.98
CA ASP A 124 -5.06 3.35 -6.33
C ASP A 124 -3.74 2.71 -6.76
N SER A 125 -2.80 2.55 -5.82
CA SER A 125 -1.53 1.88 -6.06
C SER A 125 -1.71 0.36 -6.14
N LEU A 126 -2.59 -0.21 -5.31
CA LEU A 126 -2.96 -1.62 -5.38
C LEU A 126 -3.65 -1.95 -6.71
N PHE A 127 -4.59 -1.11 -7.15
CA PHE A 127 -5.23 -1.26 -8.46
C PHE A 127 -4.19 -1.23 -9.60
N SER A 128 -3.25 -0.29 -9.55
CA SER A 128 -2.16 -0.21 -10.53
C SER A 128 -1.29 -1.48 -10.55
N ALA A 129 -0.97 -2.05 -9.37
CA ALA A 129 -0.22 -3.29 -9.27
C ALA A 129 -1.02 -4.47 -9.86
N VAL A 130 -2.33 -4.55 -9.57
CA VAL A 130 -3.23 -5.56 -10.15
C VAL A 130 -3.32 -5.41 -11.68
N CYS A 131 -3.38 -4.19 -12.22
CA CYS A 131 -3.32 -3.98 -13.67
C CYS A 131 -2.03 -4.58 -14.28
N GLY A 132 -0.88 -4.43 -13.62
CA GLY A 132 0.37 -5.05 -14.04
C GLY A 132 0.31 -6.58 -14.01
N ALA A 133 -0.34 -7.17 -13.00
CA ALA A 133 -0.57 -8.62 -12.96
C ALA A 133 -1.54 -9.09 -14.03
N MET A 134 -2.64 -8.36 -14.26
CA MET A 134 -3.62 -8.65 -15.31
C MET A 134 -2.99 -8.58 -16.72
N LEU A 135 -2.09 -7.60 -16.95
CA LEU A 135 -1.32 -7.52 -18.19
C LEU A 135 -0.48 -8.79 -18.42
N ARG A 136 0.24 -9.24 -17.40
CA ARG A 136 1.08 -10.45 -17.47
C ARG A 136 0.28 -11.73 -17.73
N MET A 137 -0.99 -11.75 -17.29
CA MET A 137 -1.92 -12.88 -17.50
C MET A 137 -2.77 -12.74 -18.75
N GLY A 138 -2.64 -11.63 -19.52
CA GLY A 138 -3.40 -11.41 -20.76
C GLY A 138 -4.85 -10.97 -20.54
N TRP A 139 -5.21 -10.44 -19.36
CA TRP A 139 -6.58 -10.05 -19.00
C TRP A 139 -6.76 -8.53 -18.83
N LEU A 140 -5.75 -7.72 -19.19
CA LEU A 140 -5.77 -6.28 -18.88
C LEU A 140 -6.94 -5.56 -19.55
N ASP A 141 -7.22 -5.83 -20.83
CA ASP A 141 -8.25 -5.09 -21.57
C ASP A 141 -9.64 -5.39 -21.01
N GLU A 142 -9.95 -6.65 -20.73
CA GLU A 142 -11.21 -7.05 -20.08
C GLU A 142 -11.32 -6.44 -18.67
N TRP A 143 -10.21 -6.43 -17.93
CA TRP A 143 -10.12 -5.84 -16.58
C TRP A 143 -10.41 -4.34 -16.61
N LEU A 144 -9.78 -3.59 -17.51
CA LEU A 144 -10.01 -2.15 -17.63
C LEU A 144 -11.44 -1.85 -18.08
N ALA A 145 -12.00 -2.64 -19.02
CA ALA A 145 -13.38 -2.51 -19.45
C ALA A 145 -14.40 -2.74 -18.32
N ALA A 146 -14.10 -3.70 -17.44
CA ALA A 146 -14.97 -4.01 -16.29
C ALA A 146 -14.78 -3.04 -15.10
N THR A 147 -13.71 -2.25 -15.07
CA THR A 147 -13.38 -1.38 -13.94
C THR A 147 -13.19 0.08 -14.34
N ALA A 148 -12.01 0.44 -14.86
CA ALA A 148 -11.61 1.83 -15.08
C ALA A 148 -12.43 2.55 -16.15
N THR A 149 -12.93 1.84 -17.16
CA THR A 149 -13.76 2.37 -18.24
C THR A 149 -15.20 1.86 -18.22
N ALA A 150 -15.62 1.23 -17.13
CA ALA A 150 -17.00 0.77 -16.97
C ALA A 150 -17.98 1.96 -17.03
N LEU A 151 -19.09 1.79 -17.76
CA LEU A 151 -20.15 2.80 -17.88
C LEU A 151 -21.02 2.92 -16.62
N GLY A 152 -20.82 2.04 -15.63
CA GLY A 152 -21.55 2.00 -14.36
C GLY A 152 -20.60 1.72 -13.20
N ALA A 153 -21.12 1.03 -12.20
CA ALA A 153 -20.30 0.63 -11.06
C ALA A 153 -19.13 -0.26 -11.48
N PRO A 154 -17.89 0.02 -11.04
CA PRO A 154 -16.75 -0.84 -11.33
C PRO A 154 -16.99 -2.25 -10.76
N ALA A 155 -16.76 -3.28 -11.58
CA ALA A 155 -17.04 -4.68 -11.23
C ALA A 155 -16.28 -5.10 -9.96
N VAL A 156 -15.06 -4.60 -9.76
CA VAL A 156 -14.19 -4.91 -8.63
C VAL A 156 -13.59 -3.63 -8.06
N ARG A 157 -13.57 -3.53 -6.74
CA ARG A 157 -13.00 -2.41 -5.98
C ARG A 157 -12.10 -2.94 -4.87
N PHE A 158 -11.06 -2.20 -4.54
CA PHE A 158 -10.11 -2.54 -3.47
C PHE A 158 -10.16 -1.50 -2.35
N SER A 159 -10.09 -1.94 -1.11
CA SER A 159 -9.66 -1.05 -0.04
C SER A 159 -8.16 -0.78 -0.17
N SER A 160 -7.65 0.20 0.55
CA SER A 160 -6.22 0.34 0.81
C SER A 160 -5.73 -0.78 1.71
N CYS A 161 -4.41 -1.02 1.72
CA CYS A 161 -3.82 -2.03 2.58
C CYS A 161 -3.54 -1.44 3.95
N PHE A 162 -4.02 -2.10 4.98
CA PHE A 162 -3.87 -1.72 6.38
C PHE A 162 -3.12 -2.82 7.15
N PRO A 163 -2.46 -2.49 8.26
CA PRO A 163 -1.73 -3.50 9.01
C PRO A 163 -2.67 -4.45 9.79
N PHE A 164 -2.20 -5.67 10.06
CA PHE A 164 -2.78 -6.58 11.03
C PHE A 164 -1.70 -7.19 11.93
N HIS A 165 -2.10 -7.68 13.10
CA HIS A 165 -1.25 -8.50 13.96
C HIS A 165 -2.08 -9.67 14.50
N ALA A 166 -1.59 -10.89 14.28
CA ALA A 166 -2.32 -12.12 14.58
C ALA A 166 -3.75 -12.07 13.99
N ASN A 167 -4.77 -12.08 14.84
CA ASN A 167 -6.18 -11.99 14.43
C ASN A 167 -6.76 -10.57 14.50
N THR A 168 -5.98 -9.58 14.90
CA THR A 168 -6.44 -8.19 15.06
C THR A 168 -6.17 -7.42 13.78
N LEU A 169 -7.24 -6.92 13.16
CA LEU A 169 -7.16 -5.99 12.05
C LEU A 169 -7.03 -4.57 12.57
N TYR A 170 -6.14 -3.79 11.97
CA TYR A 170 -5.99 -2.36 12.22
C TYR A 170 -6.48 -1.58 11.01
N VAL A 171 -6.99 -0.38 11.24
CA VAL A 171 -7.60 0.43 10.20
C VAL A 171 -7.45 1.91 10.53
N ILE A 172 -7.54 2.78 9.53
CA ILE A 172 -7.67 4.22 9.73
C ILE A 172 -9.10 4.50 10.19
N PRO A 173 -9.31 4.96 11.43
CA PRO A 173 -10.65 5.10 12.01
C PRO A 173 -11.47 6.20 11.33
N PRO A 174 -12.80 6.17 11.47
CA PRO A 174 -13.68 7.23 10.97
C PRO A 174 -13.32 8.60 11.56
N ARG A 175 -13.03 9.59 10.73
CA ARG A 175 -12.53 10.91 11.13
C ARG A 175 -13.47 11.68 12.06
N HIS A 176 -14.78 11.44 12.00
CA HIS A 176 -15.74 12.09 12.87
C HIS A 176 -15.73 11.53 14.30
N LEU A 177 -15.15 10.33 14.50
CA LEU A 177 -15.02 9.67 15.80
C LEU A 177 -13.59 9.71 16.35
N TRP A 178 -12.59 9.95 15.51
CA TRP A 178 -11.20 9.91 15.91
C TRP A 178 -10.47 11.25 15.69
N PRO A 179 -9.67 11.74 16.64
CA PRO A 179 -9.53 11.21 18.00
C PRO A 179 -10.78 11.48 18.86
N PRO A 180 -11.05 10.62 19.87
CA PRO A 180 -12.17 10.85 20.80
C PRO A 180 -12.06 12.21 21.49
N ALA A 181 -13.20 12.85 21.74
CA ALA A 181 -13.26 14.22 22.23
C ALA A 181 -12.84 14.37 23.71
N ALA A 182 -12.64 13.28 24.44
CA ALA A 182 -12.43 13.29 25.88
C ALA A 182 -11.00 13.67 26.29
N GLY A 183 -10.88 14.67 27.16
CA GLY A 183 -9.75 14.93 28.05
C GLY A 183 -8.41 15.34 27.44
N SER A 184 -7.39 15.25 28.27
CA SER A 184 -5.98 15.58 27.98
C SER A 184 -5.33 14.65 26.93
N SER A 185 -5.89 13.47 26.73
CA SER A 185 -5.42 12.43 25.81
C SER A 185 -5.63 12.74 24.33
N LYS A 186 -6.45 13.72 23.98
CA LYS A 186 -6.73 14.05 22.56
C LYS A 186 -5.48 14.30 21.74
N VAL A 187 -4.45 14.93 22.34
CA VAL A 187 -3.18 15.18 21.65
C VAL A 187 -2.41 13.88 21.41
N ARG A 188 -2.42 12.99 22.38
CA ARG A 188 -1.79 11.67 22.28
C ARG A 188 -2.45 10.80 21.21
N TRP A 189 -3.80 10.72 21.22
CA TRP A 189 -4.54 9.90 20.25
C TRP A 189 -4.32 10.30 18.79
N LYS A 190 -4.01 11.57 18.51
CA LYS A 190 -3.68 12.05 17.15
C LYS A 190 -2.46 11.36 16.54
N GLY A 191 -1.55 10.82 17.35
CA GLY A 191 -0.39 10.08 16.89
C GLY A 191 -0.70 8.68 16.36
N ALA A 192 -1.92 8.14 16.62
CA ALA A 192 -2.33 6.86 16.11
C ALA A 192 -3.09 7.02 14.78
N THR A 193 -2.44 6.65 13.69
CA THR A 193 -3.05 6.54 12.36
C THR A 193 -3.88 5.26 12.24
N PHE A 194 -3.38 4.15 12.81
CA PHE A 194 -4.03 2.84 12.77
C PHE A 194 -4.53 2.45 14.15
N VAL A 195 -5.80 2.09 14.21
CA VAL A 195 -6.43 1.57 15.45
C VAL A 195 -7.02 0.18 15.21
N PRO A 196 -7.07 -0.70 16.23
CA PRO A 196 -7.77 -1.96 16.13
C PRO A 196 -9.24 -1.76 15.74
N THR A 197 -9.80 -2.64 14.92
CA THR A 197 -11.23 -2.58 14.55
C THR A 197 -12.16 -2.65 15.76
N SER A 198 -11.76 -3.35 16.83
CA SER A 198 -12.49 -3.37 18.12
C SER A 198 -12.61 -2.00 18.78
N VAL A 199 -11.60 -1.14 18.61
CA VAL A 199 -11.66 0.26 19.09
C VAL A 199 -12.67 1.07 18.27
N VAL A 200 -12.69 0.86 16.94
CA VAL A 200 -13.70 1.48 16.09
C VAL A 200 -15.10 1.03 16.48
N GLU A 201 -15.31 -0.26 16.76
CA GLU A 201 -16.58 -0.79 17.26
C GLU A 201 -17.03 -0.15 18.58
N ALA A 202 -16.11 0.03 19.53
CA ALA A 202 -16.36 0.71 20.79
C ALA A 202 -16.78 2.18 20.58
N LEU A 203 -16.04 2.90 19.69
CA LEU A 203 -16.38 4.28 19.34
C LEU A 203 -17.75 4.41 18.68
N LEU A 204 -18.13 3.48 17.80
CA LEU A 204 -19.44 3.42 17.16
C LEU A 204 -20.56 3.13 18.18
N ALA A 205 -20.23 2.40 19.24
CA ALA A 205 -21.15 2.18 20.37
C ALA A 205 -21.20 3.37 21.36
N GLY A 206 -20.43 4.45 21.12
CA GLY A 206 -20.35 5.60 22.02
C GLY A 206 -19.39 5.43 23.21
N GLU A 207 -18.61 4.35 23.21
CA GLU A 207 -17.62 4.07 24.25
C GLU A 207 -16.28 4.75 23.90
N THR A 208 -15.61 5.27 24.92
CA THR A 208 -14.28 5.87 24.76
C THR A 208 -13.22 4.88 25.27
N PRO A 209 -12.18 4.59 24.48
CA PRO A 209 -11.10 3.70 24.93
C PRO A 209 -10.39 4.30 26.15
N ARG A 210 -10.04 3.45 27.12
CA ARG A 210 -9.29 3.86 28.32
C ARG A 210 -7.84 4.14 27.96
N GLU A 211 -7.33 5.28 28.40
CA GLU A 211 -5.99 5.75 28.03
C GLU A 211 -4.86 4.86 28.56
N ASP A 212 -5.03 4.28 29.73
CA ASP A 212 -4.05 3.43 30.42
C ASP A 212 -3.88 2.05 29.75
N GLY A 213 -4.85 1.65 28.92
CA GLY A 213 -4.83 0.38 28.20
C GLY A 213 -4.03 0.39 26.90
N TRP A 214 -3.57 1.56 26.41
CA TRP A 214 -3.07 1.68 25.04
C TRP A 214 -1.75 2.46 24.98
N LEU A 215 -0.88 2.02 24.06
CA LEU A 215 0.35 2.69 23.65
C LEU A 215 0.25 3.04 22.16
N ILE A 216 1.04 4.02 21.72
CA ILE A 216 1.22 4.31 20.31
C ILE A 216 2.64 3.91 19.93
N ASP A 217 2.74 2.95 19.03
CA ASP A 217 4.01 2.51 18.47
C ASP A 217 3.93 2.50 16.94
N ASN A 218 4.84 3.22 16.29
CA ASN A 218 4.87 3.40 14.82
C ASN A 218 3.50 3.76 14.23
N GLU A 219 2.80 4.73 14.85
CA GLU A 219 1.47 5.20 14.48
C GLU A 219 0.34 4.16 14.66
N CYS A 220 0.62 3.00 15.24
CA CYS A 220 -0.39 2.00 15.59
C CYS A 220 -0.77 2.11 17.06
N LEU A 221 -2.07 2.04 17.33
CA LEU A 221 -2.59 1.96 18.70
C LEU A 221 -2.52 0.50 19.16
N VAL A 222 -1.56 0.17 20.02
CA VAL A 222 -1.31 -1.19 20.49
C VAL A 222 -1.69 -1.33 21.98
N PRO A 223 -2.20 -2.49 22.44
CA PRO A 223 -2.47 -2.72 23.85
C PRO A 223 -1.20 -2.64 24.68
N VAL A 224 -1.30 -2.11 25.89
CA VAL A 224 -0.19 -2.16 26.88
C VAL A 224 0.15 -3.62 27.16
N GLY A 225 1.44 -3.98 27.06
CA GLY A 225 1.92 -5.34 27.25
C GLY A 225 1.93 -6.21 25.97
N ALA A 226 1.58 -5.67 24.80
CA ALA A 226 1.60 -6.43 23.54
C ALA A 226 3.01 -6.75 23.00
N GLY A 227 4.08 -6.34 23.68
CA GLY A 227 5.46 -6.73 23.33
C GLY A 227 6.08 -5.99 22.13
N GLY A 228 5.41 -5.02 21.53
CA GLY A 228 5.93 -4.20 20.43
C GLY A 228 4.89 -3.85 19.38
N GLY A 229 5.27 -2.97 18.43
CA GLY A 229 4.44 -2.55 17.32
C GLY A 229 4.33 -3.58 16.19
N LEU A 230 3.49 -3.29 15.22
CA LEU A 230 3.20 -4.20 14.11
C LEU A 230 4.32 -4.20 13.07
N PHE A 231 4.98 -3.08 12.92
CA PHE A 231 6.10 -2.88 12.00
C PHE A 231 7.01 -1.76 12.51
N ARG A 232 8.18 -1.67 11.93
CA ARG A 232 9.08 -0.52 12.11
C ARG A 232 9.48 0.06 10.75
N ALA A 233 9.64 1.36 10.69
CA ALA A 233 10.30 2.01 9.58
C ALA A 233 11.82 1.91 9.78
N SER A 234 12.55 1.43 8.78
CA SER A 234 14.00 1.33 8.78
C SER A 234 14.56 1.91 7.49
N VAL A 235 15.86 2.23 7.49
CA VAL A 235 16.58 2.69 6.30
C VAL A 235 17.66 1.67 5.99
N ARG A 236 17.66 1.17 4.77
CA ARG A 236 18.67 0.25 4.27
C ARG A 236 19.59 0.93 3.30
N SER A 237 20.88 0.86 3.55
CA SER A 237 21.91 1.36 2.66
C SER A 237 22.25 0.34 1.58
N GLY A 238 22.61 0.83 0.41
CA GLY A 238 23.05 0.05 -0.73
C GLY A 238 24.09 0.84 -1.53
N ALA A 239 24.76 0.17 -2.44
CA ALA A 239 25.68 0.78 -3.38
C ALA A 239 25.22 0.51 -4.81
N ALA A 240 25.18 1.55 -5.63
CA ALA A 240 25.07 1.42 -7.08
C ALA A 240 26.50 1.38 -7.63
N VAL A 241 26.86 0.25 -8.25
CA VAL A 241 28.15 0.08 -8.89
C VAL A 241 27.97 0.36 -10.38
N ASP A 242 28.74 1.30 -10.90
CA ASP A 242 28.82 1.54 -12.34
C ASP A 242 29.57 0.36 -12.98
N ARG A 243 28.93 -0.31 -13.94
CA ARG A 243 29.53 -1.46 -14.63
C ARG A 243 30.50 -1.06 -15.73
N ASP A 244 30.35 0.17 -16.24
CA ASP A 244 31.15 0.71 -17.34
C ASP A 244 32.25 1.69 -16.86
N GLY A 245 32.30 1.98 -15.56
CA GLY A 245 33.21 2.94 -14.95
C GLY A 245 33.69 2.54 -13.55
N VAL A 246 34.46 3.41 -12.94
CA VAL A 246 35.12 3.19 -11.63
C VAL A 246 34.23 3.78 -10.48
N GLY A 247 32.98 4.09 -10.74
CA GLY A 247 32.11 4.79 -9.82
C GLY A 247 31.31 3.87 -8.90
N VAL A 248 31.30 4.15 -7.58
CA VAL A 248 30.38 3.57 -6.60
C VAL A 248 29.61 4.70 -5.95
N ALA A 249 28.30 4.72 -6.12
CA ALA A 249 27.41 5.69 -5.47
C ALA A 249 26.64 5.02 -4.32
N ALA A 250 26.86 5.48 -3.10
CA ALA A 250 26.05 5.05 -1.96
C ALA A 250 24.64 5.61 -2.09
N HIS A 251 23.64 4.80 -1.76
CA HIS A 251 22.25 5.23 -1.69
C HIS A 251 21.55 4.56 -0.51
N SER A 252 20.49 5.20 -0.02
CA SER A 252 19.64 4.66 1.03
C SER A 252 18.20 4.52 0.52
N ALA A 253 17.43 3.67 1.18
CA ALA A 253 16.00 3.54 0.95
C ALA A 253 15.29 3.14 2.24
N ALA A 254 14.26 3.91 2.61
CA ALA A 254 13.38 3.58 3.70
C ALA A 254 12.44 2.44 3.33
N CYS A 255 12.13 1.58 4.30
CA CYS A 255 11.21 0.46 4.17
C CYS A 255 10.46 0.21 5.47
N LEU A 256 9.39 -0.57 5.37
CA LEU A 256 8.70 -1.17 6.51
C LEU A 256 9.22 -2.59 6.72
N GLU A 257 9.49 -2.94 7.96
CA GLU A 257 9.82 -4.29 8.40
C GLU A 257 8.74 -4.73 9.38
N PHE A 258 8.00 -5.76 9.00
CA PHE A 258 6.90 -6.29 9.81
C PHE A 258 7.42 -7.21 10.90
N THR A 259 6.79 -7.14 12.07
CA THR A 259 7.07 -8.05 13.18
C THR A 259 6.44 -9.44 12.92
N PRO A 260 6.88 -10.50 13.57
CA PRO A 260 6.24 -11.81 13.45
C PRO A 260 4.73 -11.73 13.66
N GLN A 261 3.98 -12.51 12.89
CA GLN A 261 2.50 -12.53 12.88
C GLN A 261 1.83 -11.23 12.41
N SER A 262 2.59 -10.23 11.97
CA SER A 262 2.07 -9.01 11.38
C SER A 262 2.14 -9.02 9.87
N GLY A 263 1.31 -8.20 9.24
CA GLY A 263 1.29 -8.03 7.81
C GLY A 263 0.30 -6.98 7.36
N LEU A 264 -0.13 -7.08 6.12
CA LEU A 264 -1.09 -6.17 5.48
C LEU A 264 -2.38 -6.92 5.14
N TRP A 265 -3.51 -6.26 5.33
CA TRP A 265 -4.81 -6.76 4.88
C TRP A 265 -5.51 -5.71 4.02
N PHE A 266 -6.36 -6.17 3.14
CA PHE A 266 -7.25 -5.33 2.33
C PHE A 266 -8.51 -6.11 1.95
N VAL A 267 -9.50 -5.39 1.44
CA VAL A 267 -10.77 -5.98 0.97
C VAL A 267 -10.88 -5.84 -0.53
N ILE A 268 -11.32 -6.91 -1.17
CA ILE A 268 -11.83 -6.95 -2.54
C ILE A 268 -13.34 -6.93 -2.46
N SER A 269 -13.99 -5.95 -3.06
CA SER A 269 -15.45 -5.82 -3.11
C SER A 269 -15.95 -5.95 -4.53
N PHE A 270 -17.01 -6.70 -4.73
CA PHE A 270 -17.63 -6.96 -6.04
C PHE A 270 -18.95 -6.20 -6.17
N ALA A 271 -19.22 -5.64 -7.35
CA ALA A 271 -20.43 -4.87 -7.61
C ALA A 271 -21.71 -5.75 -7.60
N SER A 272 -21.58 -7.02 -8.00
CA SER A 272 -22.68 -7.98 -8.09
C SER A 272 -22.17 -9.43 -7.95
N ASP A 273 -23.09 -10.38 -7.80
CA ASP A 273 -22.74 -11.80 -7.82
C ASP A 273 -22.13 -12.23 -9.17
N GLY A 274 -22.64 -11.74 -10.29
CA GLY A 274 -22.04 -11.99 -11.60
C GLY A 274 -20.62 -11.43 -11.73
N ALA A 275 -20.36 -10.23 -11.19
CA ALA A 275 -19.00 -9.68 -11.14
C ALA A 275 -18.09 -10.55 -10.25
N ARG A 276 -18.60 -11.08 -9.14
CA ARG A 276 -17.85 -11.99 -8.28
C ARG A 276 -17.53 -13.31 -9.00
N GLU A 277 -18.49 -13.93 -9.64
CA GLU A 277 -18.29 -15.17 -10.41
C GLU A 277 -17.25 -15.00 -11.52
N GLN A 278 -17.31 -13.87 -12.24
CA GLN A 278 -16.39 -13.58 -13.33
C GLN A 278 -14.97 -13.28 -12.84
N TRP A 279 -14.81 -12.51 -11.74
CA TRP A 279 -13.53 -11.88 -11.38
C TRP A 279 -12.85 -12.48 -10.16
N SER A 280 -13.56 -13.22 -9.29
CA SER A 280 -13.00 -13.70 -8.02
C SER A 280 -11.69 -14.46 -8.21
N GLU A 281 -11.68 -15.50 -9.05
CA GLU A 281 -10.48 -16.32 -9.23
C GLU A 281 -9.38 -15.60 -10.01
N ARG A 282 -9.73 -14.74 -10.98
CA ARG A 282 -8.77 -13.93 -11.72
C ARG A 282 -8.05 -12.94 -10.80
N VAL A 283 -8.79 -12.29 -9.89
CA VAL A 283 -8.20 -11.35 -8.93
C VAL A 283 -7.39 -12.08 -7.86
N LYS A 284 -7.84 -13.23 -7.36
CA LYS A 284 -7.05 -14.08 -6.46
C LYS A 284 -5.74 -14.52 -7.14
N ALA A 285 -5.76 -14.89 -8.41
CA ALA A 285 -4.56 -15.23 -9.18
C ALA A 285 -3.62 -14.02 -9.31
N ALA A 286 -4.15 -12.82 -9.59
CA ALA A 286 -3.38 -11.60 -9.64
C ALA A 286 -2.71 -11.29 -8.29
N VAL A 287 -3.42 -11.45 -7.18
CA VAL A 287 -2.89 -11.23 -5.83
C VAL A 287 -1.80 -12.25 -5.47
N ARG A 288 -1.97 -13.53 -5.85
CA ARG A 288 -0.92 -14.55 -5.68
C ARG A 288 0.34 -14.18 -6.48
N LEU A 289 0.17 -13.77 -7.74
CA LEU A 289 1.29 -13.32 -8.57
C LEU A 289 2.00 -12.10 -7.96
N LEU A 290 1.26 -11.15 -7.38
CA LEU A 290 1.84 -9.99 -6.71
C LEU A 290 2.57 -10.37 -5.42
N ALA A 291 2.06 -11.29 -4.63
CA ALA A 291 2.72 -11.78 -3.42
C ALA A 291 4.06 -12.47 -3.76
N ASP A 292 4.06 -13.28 -4.81
CA ASP A 292 5.23 -14.02 -5.28
C ASP A 292 6.27 -13.11 -5.96
N SER A 293 5.85 -12.22 -6.87
CA SER A 293 6.75 -11.34 -7.62
C SER A 293 7.14 -10.05 -6.88
N GLY A 294 6.50 -9.77 -5.75
CA GLY A 294 6.62 -8.52 -5.01
C GLY A 294 5.87 -7.36 -5.67
N PHE A 295 5.38 -6.43 -4.86
CA PHE A 295 4.81 -5.15 -5.31
C PHE A 295 5.19 -4.00 -4.37
N GLY A 296 5.02 -2.76 -4.86
CA GLY A 296 5.62 -1.59 -4.24
C GLY A 296 7.00 -1.26 -4.82
N GLY A 297 7.84 -0.59 -4.06
CA GLY A 297 9.18 -0.18 -4.52
C GLY A 297 10.25 -1.23 -4.29
N LYS A 298 11.33 -1.17 -5.08
CA LYS A 298 12.52 -2.04 -4.94
C LYS A 298 12.26 -3.55 -5.20
N ARG A 299 11.27 -3.89 -6.01
CA ARG A 299 10.93 -5.28 -6.38
C ARG A 299 12.13 -6.05 -6.95
N SER A 300 12.95 -5.42 -7.80
CA SER A 300 14.17 -6.01 -8.36
C SER A 300 15.23 -6.37 -7.32
N GLN A 301 15.07 -5.90 -6.08
CA GLN A 301 15.94 -6.22 -4.94
C GLN A 301 15.29 -7.22 -3.97
N GLY A 302 14.20 -7.87 -4.37
CA GLY A 302 13.47 -8.84 -3.56
C GLY A 302 12.58 -8.22 -2.47
N TRP A 303 12.23 -6.93 -2.59
CA TRP A 303 11.33 -6.29 -1.63
C TRP A 303 9.86 -6.42 -2.07
N GLY A 304 8.96 -6.39 -1.10
CA GLY A 304 7.52 -6.42 -1.37
C GLY A 304 6.93 -7.81 -1.60
N HIS A 305 7.69 -8.87 -1.34
CA HIS A 305 7.21 -10.26 -1.38
C HIS A 305 6.42 -10.60 -0.12
N ALA A 306 5.48 -11.51 -0.26
CA ALA A 306 4.71 -12.06 0.84
C ALA A 306 4.56 -13.58 0.69
N GLU A 307 4.21 -14.24 1.80
CA GLU A 307 3.73 -15.62 1.78
C GLU A 307 2.48 -15.77 0.92
N ALA A 308 2.03 -17.00 0.68
CA ALA A 308 0.78 -17.26 -0.02
C ALA A 308 -0.37 -16.47 0.64
N PRO A 309 -1.12 -15.66 -0.13
CA PRO A 309 -2.20 -14.84 0.41
C PRO A 309 -3.30 -15.70 1.05
N GLU A 310 -3.78 -15.29 2.21
CA GLU A 310 -4.99 -15.85 2.83
C GLU A 310 -6.21 -15.10 2.32
N PHE A 311 -7.24 -15.84 1.90
CA PHE A 311 -8.50 -15.28 1.41
C PHE A 311 -9.64 -15.71 2.32
N VAL A 312 -10.38 -14.75 2.89
CA VAL A 312 -11.56 -14.99 3.71
C VAL A 312 -12.77 -14.38 2.99
N GLU A 313 -13.68 -15.21 2.56
CA GLU A 313 -14.90 -14.77 1.87
C GLU A 313 -15.96 -14.34 2.88
N GLY A 314 -16.75 -13.32 2.50
CA GLY A 314 -17.79 -12.79 3.38
C GLY A 314 -18.50 -11.59 2.77
N SER A 315 -19.01 -10.74 3.61
CA SER A 315 -19.68 -9.50 3.21
C SER A 315 -19.09 -8.30 3.97
N LEU A 316 -19.03 -7.13 3.33
CA LEU A 316 -18.87 -5.87 4.04
C LEU A 316 -20.21 -5.45 4.66
N PRO A 317 -20.19 -4.97 5.90
CA PRO A 317 -19.04 -4.68 6.76
C PRO A 317 -18.55 -5.83 7.65
N ASN A 318 -19.19 -7.01 7.62
CA ASN A 318 -18.96 -8.11 8.58
C ASN A 318 -17.51 -8.63 8.60
N LEU A 319 -16.79 -8.57 7.47
CA LEU A 319 -15.38 -8.95 7.40
C LEU A 319 -14.47 -8.03 8.22
N VAL A 320 -14.90 -6.79 8.48
CA VAL A 320 -14.09 -5.76 9.15
C VAL A 320 -14.64 -5.46 10.55
N LEU A 321 -15.95 -5.35 10.68
CA LEU A 321 -16.63 -5.04 11.94
C LEU A 321 -17.54 -6.20 12.35
N LYS A 322 -17.33 -6.73 13.54
CA LYS A 322 -18.17 -7.81 14.11
C LYS A 322 -19.53 -7.27 14.60
N LYS A 323 -19.54 -6.01 15.07
CA LYS A 323 -20.75 -5.34 15.57
C LYS A 323 -21.09 -4.17 14.66
N ARG A 324 -22.35 -4.07 14.25
CA ARG A 324 -22.86 -2.95 13.48
C ARG A 324 -23.55 -1.95 14.38
N ALA A 325 -23.31 -0.66 14.18
CA ALA A 325 -24.23 0.37 14.62
C ALA A 325 -25.32 0.50 13.54
N GLN A 326 -26.60 0.37 13.91
CA GLN A 326 -27.71 0.33 12.94
C GLN A 326 -28.68 1.51 13.08
N ASP A 327 -28.53 2.37 14.09
CA ASP A 327 -29.50 3.42 14.36
C ASP A 327 -28.94 4.79 13.98
N GLY A 328 -29.80 5.62 13.39
CA GLY A 328 -29.51 7.01 13.03
C GLY A 328 -29.27 7.22 11.53
N GLU A 329 -28.97 8.45 11.19
CA GLU A 329 -28.58 8.81 9.84
C GLU A 329 -27.21 8.21 9.51
N MET A 330 -27.12 7.50 8.39
CA MET A 330 -25.93 6.78 7.99
C MET A 330 -25.05 7.63 7.07
N ALA A 331 -23.75 7.51 7.26
CA ALA A 331 -22.71 8.04 6.39
C ALA A 331 -21.77 6.91 5.94
N HIS A 332 -20.87 7.17 5.03
CA HIS A 332 -19.97 6.19 4.43
C HIS A 332 -18.54 6.42 4.88
N TRP A 333 -18.02 5.53 5.71
CA TRP A 333 -16.61 5.52 6.13
C TRP A 333 -15.76 4.84 5.06
N LEU A 334 -14.82 5.57 4.47
CA LEU A 334 -13.99 5.14 3.36
C LEU A 334 -12.80 4.32 3.84
N LEU A 335 -12.65 3.13 3.29
CA LEU A 335 -11.48 2.25 3.43
C LEU A 335 -10.53 2.33 2.23
N SER A 336 -10.84 3.16 1.25
CA SER A 336 -10.05 3.35 0.03
C SER A 336 -9.81 4.82 -0.24
N SER A 337 -8.80 5.13 -1.04
CA SER A 337 -8.71 6.44 -1.70
C SER A 337 -9.89 6.59 -2.65
N TYR A 338 -10.56 7.73 -2.62
CA TYR A 338 -11.81 7.95 -3.36
C TYR A 338 -11.71 9.17 -4.27
N HIS A 339 -12.06 8.96 -5.53
CA HIS A 339 -12.25 10.01 -6.53
C HIS A 339 -13.73 10.02 -6.91
N PRO A 340 -14.48 11.10 -6.61
CA PRO A 340 -15.92 11.12 -6.82
C PRO A 340 -16.32 10.86 -8.27
N ALA A 341 -17.37 10.07 -8.47
CA ALA A 341 -18.09 9.98 -9.72
C ALA A 341 -19.25 11.00 -9.74
N ASP A 342 -19.63 11.46 -10.92
CA ASP A 342 -20.72 12.46 -11.07
C ASP A 342 -22.04 12.00 -10.46
N GLY A 343 -22.28 10.68 -10.44
CA GLY A 343 -23.49 10.07 -9.90
C GLY A 343 -23.49 9.76 -8.39
N ASP A 344 -22.39 10.00 -7.67
CA ASP A 344 -22.28 9.61 -6.25
C ASP A 344 -23.14 10.47 -5.29
N GLY A 345 -23.53 11.68 -5.70
CA GLY A 345 -24.46 12.53 -4.94
C GLY A 345 -23.98 12.86 -3.52
N VAL A 346 -22.68 13.11 -3.33
CA VAL A 346 -22.08 13.38 -2.03
C VAL A 346 -22.41 14.78 -1.54
N ASP A 347 -22.93 14.88 -0.32
CA ASP A 347 -23.09 16.15 0.39
C ASP A 347 -21.78 16.51 1.13
N TRP A 348 -20.98 17.35 0.47
CA TRP A 348 -19.68 17.78 0.98
C TRP A 348 -19.75 18.67 2.23
N ASN A 349 -20.91 19.24 2.54
CA ASN A 349 -21.07 20.13 3.70
C ASN A 349 -21.24 19.34 5.02
N ARG A 350 -21.60 18.07 4.94
CA ARG A 350 -21.95 17.25 6.11
C ARG A 350 -20.92 16.17 6.46
N GLY A 351 -19.96 15.94 5.59
CA GLY A 351 -18.92 14.94 5.78
C GLY A 351 -17.76 15.42 6.67
N ASN A 352 -16.92 14.47 7.07
CA ASN A 352 -15.64 14.74 7.71
C ASN A 352 -14.54 14.04 6.88
N TYR A 353 -13.92 14.76 5.97
CA TYR A 353 -13.00 14.20 4.99
C TYR A 353 -11.70 14.98 4.89
N ALA A 354 -10.68 14.33 4.35
CA ALA A 354 -9.43 14.97 3.96
C ALA A 354 -9.14 14.68 2.50
N ILE A 355 -8.45 15.63 1.87
CA ILE A 355 -8.06 15.57 0.46
C ILE A 355 -6.54 15.44 0.40
N ALA A 356 -6.05 14.51 -0.41
CA ALA A 356 -4.65 14.39 -0.78
C ALA A 356 -4.49 14.51 -2.29
N THR A 357 -3.35 15.06 -2.72
CA THR A 357 -2.97 15.05 -4.14
C THR A 357 -2.08 13.84 -4.38
N ARG A 358 -2.59 12.89 -5.15
CA ARG A 358 -1.85 11.68 -5.53
C ARG A 358 -1.04 11.94 -6.78
N ARG A 359 0.23 11.57 -6.73
CA ARG A 359 1.20 11.68 -7.83
C ARG A 359 1.83 10.32 -8.10
N GLY A 360 2.78 10.24 -8.99
CA GLY A 360 3.53 9.02 -9.27
C GLY A 360 4.09 9.02 -10.69
N ARG A 361 4.79 7.95 -11.02
CA ARG A 361 5.42 7.77 -12.33
C ARG A 361 4.70 6.69 -13.12
N VAL A 362 4.73 6.79 -14.43
CA VAL A 362 4.25 5.76 -15.33
C VAL A 362 5.28 4.62 -15.37
N GLU A 363 4.78 3.39 -15.35
CA GLU A 363 5.53 2.17 -15.64
C GLU A 363 4.77 1.43 -16.74
N SER A 364 5.23 1.55 -17.97
CA SER A 364 4.60 0.98 -19.17
C SER A 364 5.68 0.66 -20.21
N SER A 365 5.39 -0.29 -21.11
CA SER A 365 6.25 -0.55 -22.27
C SER A 365 6.34 0.63 -23.23
N ALA A 366 5.36 1.53 -23.24
CA ALA A 366 5.34 2.72 -24.10
C ALA A 366 6.12 3.91 -23.51
N GLY A 367 6.44 3.91 -22.19
CA GLY A 367 7.20 4.98 -21.55
C GLY A 367 7.45 4.66 -20.07
N TRP A 368 8.62 5.07 -19.59
CA TRP A 368 9.07 4.74 -18.23
C TRP A 368 9.54 5.99 -17.48
N GLY A 369 9.05 6.13 -16.27
CA GLY A 369 9.51 7.19 -15.38
C GLY A 369 8.87 8.56 -15.60
N GLU A 370 8.02 8.76 -16.60
CA GLU A 370 7.27 9.98 -16.79
C GLU A 370 6.31 10.26 -15.63
N MET A 371 6.12 11.53 -15.29
CA MET A 371 5.22 11.91 -14.20
C MET A 371 3.76 11.83 -14.65
N LYS A 372 2.95 11.08 -13.92
CA LYS A 372 1.49 11.09 -14.06
C LYS A 372 0.92 12.46 -13.73
N LYS A 373 -0.17 12.86 -14.37
CA LYS A 373 -0.95 14.03 -13.94
C LYS A 373 -1.38 13.88 -12.49
N PRO A 374 -1.31 14.92 -11.66
CA PRO A 374 -1.77 14.85 -10.28
C PRO A 374 -3.29 14.66 -10.23
N ALA A 375 -3.78 13.84 -9.33
CA ALA A 375 -5.20 13.68 -9.04
C ALA A 375 -5.49 14.00 -7.57
N ARG A 376 -6.54 14.79 -7.32
CA ARG A 376 -7.03 15.06 -5.97
C ARG A 376 -8.00 13.95 -5.56
N MET A 377 -7.75 13.34 -4.42
CA MET A 377 -8.53 12.21 -3.93
C MET A 377 -8.87 12.41 -2.46
N ILE A 378 -10.03 11.91 -2.06
CA ILE A 378 -10.43 11.82 -0.66
C ILE A 378 -9.68 10.63 -0.05
N THR A 379 -9.10 10.83 1.13
CA THR A 379 -8.25 9.81 1.77
C THR A 379 -9.08 8.82 2.60
N GLU A 380 -8.47 7.70 2.92
CA GLU A 380 -8.96 6.68 3.85
C GLU A 380 -9.31 7.30 5.21
N GLY A 381 -10.25 6.70 5.92
CA GLY A 381 -10.76 7.22 7.19
C GLY A 381 -11.75 8.37 7.03
N SER A 382 -11.86 8.97 5.84
CA SER A 382 -12.86 9.99 5.58
C SER A 382 -14.28 9.43 5.68
N VAL A 383 -15.20 10.29 6.10
CA VAL A 383 -16.63 9.97 6.20
C VAL A 383 -17.39 10.93 5.30
N VAL A 384 -18.10 10.39 4.34
CA VAL A 384 -18.90 11.15 3.38
C VAL A 384 -20.38 10.81 3.53
N VAL A 385 -21.24 11.80 3.26
CA VAL A 385 -22.70 11.64 3.34
C VAL A 385 -23.25 11.58 1.92
N SER A 386 -23.94 10.50 1.59
CA SER A 386 -24.63 10.32 0.31
C SER A 386 -25.82 9.38 0.49
N ALA A 387 -26.82 9.50 -0.38
CA ALA A 387 -28.05 8.69 -0.29
C ALA A 387 -27.79 7.19 -0.56
N ALA A 388 -26.80 6.89 -1.39
CA ALA A 388 -26.35 5.53 -1.67
C ALA A 388 -24.85 5.42 -1.42
N ALA A 389 -24.35 4.18 -1.30
CA ALA A 389 -22.90 3.96 -1.17
C ALA A 389 -22.15 4.53 -2.39
N PRO A 390 -21.17 5.42 -2.17
CA PRO A 390 -20.43 6.02 -3.27
C PRO A 390 -19.69 4.94 -4.07
N GLN A 391 -19.61 5.12 -5.37
CA GLN A 391 -18.95 4.18 -6.28
C GLN A 391 -17.53 4.62 -6.61
N GLY A 392 -17.36 5.90 -6.83
CA GLY A 392 -16.11 6.48 -7.29
C GLY A 392 -15.83 6.24 -8.77
N SER A 393 -14.77 6.85 -9.24
CA SER A 393 -14.37 6.80 -10.65
C SER A 393 -12.85 6.62 -10.80
N ALA A 394 -12.42 6.28 -12.01
CA ALA A 394 -11.02 6.26 -12.39
C ALA A 394 -10.66 7.49 -13.21
N ALA A 395 -9.68 8.26 -12.78
CA ALA A 395 -9.18 9.39 -13.52
C ALA A 395 -8.09 8.97 -14.53
N ASN A 396 -8.16 9.46 -15.76
CA ASN A 396 -7.05 9.33 -16.69
C ASN A 396 -5.95 10.34 -16.32
N VAL A 397 -4.83 9.82 -15.85
CA VAL A 397 -3.66 10.58 -15.38
C VAL A 397 -2.45 10.44 -16.31
N ALA A 398 -2.69 10.04 -17.57
CA ALA A 398 -1.62 9.93 -18.55
C ALA A 398 -0.88 11.27 -18.71
N PRO A 399 0.44 11.27 -18.85
CA PRO A 399 1.19 12.44 -19.28
C PRO A 399 0.65 12.99 -20.60
N GLU A 400 1.01 14.23 -20.94
CA GLU A 400 0.64 14.80 -22.24
C GLU A 400 1.30 14.00 -23.38
N ASN A 401 0.52 13.73 -24.42
CA ASN A 401 0.93 12.94 -25.59
C ASN A 401 1.40 11.49 -25.29
N PHE A 402 1.01 10.94 -24.15
CA PHE A 402 1.33 9.55 -23.82
C PHE A 402 0.53 8.59 -24.73
N ALA A 403 1.16 7.48 -25.13
CA ALA A 403 0.65 6.57 -26.17
C ALA A 403 -0.67 5.86 -25.84
N HIS A 404 -1.03 5.78 -24.53
CA HIS A 404 -2.26 5.15 -24.07
C HIS A 404 -2.77 5.78 -22.76
N PRO A 405 -4.05 5.60 -22.41
CA PRO A 405 -4.58 6.05 -21.12
C PRO A 405 -3.84 5.39 -19.94
N VAL A 406 -3.68 6.15 -18.86
CA VAL A 406 -3.15 5.66 -17.58
C VAL A 406 -4.17 5.98 -16.50
N TYR A 407 -4.77 4.96 -15.93
CA TYR A 407 -5.86 5.14 -14.98
C TYR A 407 -5.37 5.18 -13.54
N ARG A 408 -5.93 6.10 -12.77
CA ARG A 408 -5.84 6.14 -11.32
C ARG A 408 -7.22 5.83 -10.74
N ALA A 409 -7.37 4.66 -10.15
CA ALA A 409 -8.64 4.24 -9.58
C ALA A 409 -8.90 4.95 -8.24
N GLY A 410 -10.06 5.57 -8.14
CA GLY A 410 -10.60 6.14 -6.91
C GLY A 410 -11.94 5.51 -6.56
N PHE A 411 -12.04 4.19 -6.70
CA PHE A 411 -13.26 3.44 -6.41
C PHE A 411 -13.49 3.34 -4.92
N ALA A 412 -14.68 3.72 -4.47
CA ALA A 412 -15.01 3.69 -3.06
C ALA A 412 -15.25 2.26 -2.56
N VAL A 413 -14.53 1.88 -1.52
CA VAL A 413 -14.88 0.79 -0.62
C VAL A 413 -15.21 1.42 0.71
N SER A 414 -16.47 1.34 1.11
CA SER A 414 -16.98 2.04 2.30
C SER A 414 -17.78 1.13 3.21
N ILE A 415 -17.80 1.50 4.49
CA ILE A 415 -18.65 0.89 5.50
C ILE A 415 -19.67 1.93 5.95
N PRO A 416 -20.98 1.59 5.97
CA PRO A 416 -21.99 2.47 6.53
C PRO A 416 -21.79 2.60 8.04
N VAL A 417 -21.71 3.85 8.52
CA VAL A 417 -21.54 4.20 9.94
C VAL A 417 -22.53 5.31 10.32
N PRO A 418 -23.00 5.38 11.58
CA PRO A 418 -23.85 6.48 12.01
C PRO A 418 -23.08 7.81 11.95
N LEU A 419 -23.72 8.84 11.43
CA LEU A 419 -23.15 10.18 11.33
C LEU A 419 -22.88 10.79 12.72
N ALA A 420 -23.73 10.51 13.68
CA ALA A 420 -23.54 10.86 15.09
C ALA A 420 -23.44 9.60 15.95
N PRO A 421 -22.50 9.52 16.90
CA PRO A 421 -22.41 8.37 17.80
C PRO A 421 -23.64 8.32 18.72
N LYS A 422 -24.11 7.11 19.07
CA LYS A 422 -25.14 6.91 20.08
C LYS A 422 -24.73 7.64 21.38
N GLY A 423 -25.56 8.56 21.88
CA GLY A 423 -25.39 9.21 23.18
C GLY A 423 -24.99 10.69 23.17
N LYS A 424 -24.81 11.32 22.01
CA LYS A 424 -24.79 12.78 21.91
C LYS A 424 -26.06 13.25 21.20
N ALA A 425 -27.19 13.22 21.95
CA ALA A 425 -28.30 14.13 21.66
C ALA A 425 -27.76 15.54 22.00
N SER A 426 -27.75 16.42 21.00
CA SER A 426 -27.40 17.85 21.11
C SER A 426 -28.37 18.57 22.06
#